data_b1efa923c090c26e712c38057c769b94
#
_entry.id   b1efa923c090c26e712c38057c769b94
#
_cell.length_a   1.000
_cell.length_b   1.000
_cell.length_c   1.000
_cell.angle_alpha   90.00
_cell.angle_beta   90.00
_cell.angle_gamma   90.00
#
_symmetry.space_group_name_H-M   'P 1'
#
loop_
_entity.id
_entity.type
_entity.pdbx_description
1 polymer ?
#
loop_
_entity_poly.entity_id
_entity_poly.type
_entity_poly.pdbx_seq_one_letter_code
_entity_poly.pdbx_strand_id
1 'polypeptide(L)'
;MVSKVILLVVSILFIGSLFVPMWQIELEAPQYPEGLVLKLHANKIGGDVEIINGLNHYIGMATLHTENFFEFTALPYIFGSFAIISLLLIFVAKRKAVLAFFISYILFVVLAAIDFYRWNYEYGHNLDPNAAIKVPGMAYQPPLIGYKQLLNFGAYSIPDIGGWFLTACGLLLFFIVFKEYNLFTKKKIS
;
A
#
# COMPACT_ATOMS: atom_id res chain seq x y z
N MET A 1 7.43 -3.59 29.68
CA MET A 1 6.00 -3.18 29.68
C MET A 1 5.68 -2.37 28.41
N VAL A 2 6.43 -1.35 28.05
CA VAL A 2 6.19 -0.51 26.85
C VAL A 2 6.17 -1.30 25.54
N SER A 3 7.12 -2.21 25.30
CA SER A 3 7.16 -3.01 24.06
C SER A 3 5.91 -3.90 23.90
N LYS A 4 5.33 -4.39 24.97
CA LYS A 4 4.09 -5.20 24.91
C LYS A 4 2.87 -4.38 24.50
N VAL A 5 2.75 -3.14 25.03
CA VAL A 5 1.68 -2.22 24.65
C VAL A 5 1.80 -1.84 23.17
N ILE A 6 3.01 -1.56 22.71
CA ILE A 6 3.24 -1.23 21.30
C ILE A 6 2.88 -2.41 20.39
N LEU A 7 3.26 -3.64 20.73
CA LEU A 7 2.88 -4.84 19.95
C LEU A 7 1.35 -5.02 19.91
N LEU A 8 0.65 -4.72 20.99
CA LEU A 8 -0.82 -4.73 20.98
C LEU A 8 -1.39 -3.68 20.01
N VAL A 9 -0.85 -2.45 20.05
CA VAL A 9 -1.24 -1.38 19.11
C VAL A 9 -0.97 -1.79 17.67
N VAL A 10 0.21 -2.35 17.37
CA VAL A 10 0.58 -2.86 16.05
C VAL A 10 -0.43 -3.91 15.55
N SER A 11 -0.83 -4.85 16.43
CA SER A 11 -1.86 -5.84 16.07
C SER A 11 -3.20 -5.19 15.72
N ILE A 12 -3.64 -4.21 16.53
CA ILE A 12 -4.89 -3.48 16.28
C ILE A 12 -4.83 -2.72 14.95
N LEU A 13 -3.70 -2.09 14.63
CA LEU A 13 -3.52 -1.38 13.37
C LEU A 13 -3.54 -2.33 12.16
N PHE A 14 -2.92 -3.52 12.24
CA PHE A 14 -3.04 -4.52 11.17
C PHE A 14 -4.48 -5.00 10.98
N ILE A 15 -5.21 -5.24 12.07
CA ILE A 15 -6.64 -5.59 11.99
C ILE A 15 -7.43 -4.43 11.39
N GLY A 16 -7.19 -3.19 11.82
CA GLY A 16 -7.84 -2.00 11.28
C GLY A 16 -7.63 -1.83 9.78
N SER A 17 -6.42 -2.14 9.27
CA SER A 17 -6.09 -2.06 7.84
C SER A 17 -6.92 -3.01 6.96
N LEU A 18 -7.57 -4.03 7.53
CA LEU A 18 -8.46 -4.93 6.79
C LEU A 18 -9.79 -4.27 6.41
N PHE A 19 -10.20 -3.22 7.12
CA PHE A 19 -11.52 -2.60 6.99
C PHE A 19 -11.52 -1.23 6.31
N VAL A 20 -10.35 -0.64 6.10
CA VAL A 20 -10.19 0.69 5.51
C VAL A 20 -9.32 0.62 4.24
N PRO A 21 -9.45 1.57 3.30
CA PRO A 21 -8.59 1.61 2.13
C PRO A 21 -7.14 1.89 2.52
N MET A 22 -6.20 1.21 1.86
CA MET A 22 -4.75 1.37 2.09
C MET A 22 -4.15 2.45 1.23
N TRP A 23 -4.71 2.64 0.05
CA TRP A 23 -4.19 3.56 -0.96
C TRP A 23 -5.33 4.19 -1.73
N GLN A 24 -5.15 5.44 -2.18
CA GLN A 24 -6.08 6.10 -3.09
C GLN A 24 -5.34 6.77 -4.24
N ILE A 25 -5.99 6.78 -5.40
CA ILE A 25 -5.57 7.53 -6.57
C ILE A 25 -6.76 8.40 -6.97
N GLU A 26 -6.60 9.70 -6.83
CA GLU A 26 -7.59 10.70 -7.24
C GLU A 26 -7.28 11.09 -8.69
N LEU A 27 -8.30 11.13 -9.53
CA LEU A 27 -8.22 11.51 -10.93
C LEU A 27 -9.03 12.77 -11.15
N GLU A 28 -8.38 13.80 -11.65
CA GLU A 28 -9.01 15.07 -12.06
C GLU A 28 -9.16 15.04 -13.57
N ALA A 29 -10.39 14.99 -14.06
CA ALA A 29 -10.69 14.99 -15.49
C ALA A 29 -11.67 16.12 -15.83
N PRO A 30 -11.53 16.80 -16.99
CA PRO A 30 -12.45 17.89 -17.38
C PRO A 30 -13.92 17.46 -17.45
N GLN A 31 -14.18 16.18 -17.72
CA GLN A 31 -15.53 15.61 -17.78
C GLN A 31 -16.13 15.31 -16.41
N TYR A 32 -15.30 15.28 -15.37
CA TYR A 32 -15.65 14.96 -13.98
C TYR A 32 -15.01 16.00 -13.05
N PRO A 33 -15.59 17.22 -12.99
CA PRO A 33 -15.03 18.33 -12.19
C PRO A 33 -15.06 18.03 -10.68
N GLU A 34 -15.91 17.08 -10.24
CA GLU A 34 -15.95 16.57 -8.88
C GLU A 34 -14.76 15.65 -8.54
N GLY A 35 -13.99 15.24 -9.55
CA GLY A 35 -12.94 14.24 -9.43
C GLY A 35 -13.48 12.79 -9.39
N LEU A 36 -12.59 11.83 -9.61
CA LEU A 36 -12.86 10.40 -9.46
C LEU A 36 -11.83 9.81 -8.51
N VAL A 37 -12.24 8.86 -7.68
CA VAL A 37 -11.34 8.26 -6.70
C VAL A 37 -11.30 6.74 -6.85
N LEU A 38 -10.11 6.21 -7.09
CA LEU A 38 -9.82 4.79 -6.99
C LEU A 38 -9.30 4.49 -5.60
N LYS A 39 -9.88 3.50 -4.91
CA LYS A 39 -9.47 3.06 -3.57
C LYS A 39 -9.03 1.62 -3.57
N LEU A 40 -7.82 1.36 -3.07
CA LEU A 40 -7.27 0.03 -2.92
C LEU A 40 -7.41 -0.43 -1.47
N HIS A 41 -8.28 -1.40 -1.23
CA HIS A 41 -8.45 -2.07 0.05
C HIS A 41 -7.56 -3.32 0.13
N ALA A 42 -7.49 -3.95 1.30
CA ALA A 42 -6.79 -5.22 1.43
C ALA A 42 -7.40 -6.36 0.59
N ASN A 43 -8.71 -6.30 0.32
CA ASN A 43 -9.47 -7.38 -0.31
C ASN A 43 -10.22 -6.99 -1.58
N LYS A 44 -10.13 -5.74 -2.02
CA LYS A 44 -10.88 -5.26 -3.20
C LYS A 44 -10.38 -3.92 -3.72
N ILE A 45 -10.75 -3.64 -4.94
CA ILE A 45 -10.73 -2.29 -5.52
C ILE A 45 -12.08 -1.63 -5.23
N GLY A 46 -12.09 -0.35 -4.91
CA GLY A 46 -13.29 0.42 -4.61
C GLY A 46 -13.22 1.85 -5.16
N GLY A 47 -14.21 2.68 -4.81
CA GLY A 47 -14.36 4.01 -5.37
C GLY A 47 -15.09 3.98 -6.72
N ASP A 48 -14.73 4.90 -7.63
CA ASP A 48 -15.42 5.13 -8.91
C ASP A 48 -14.94 4.19 -10.02
N VAL A 49 -14.73 2.90 -9.70
CA VAL A 49 -14.07 1.89 -10.56
C VAL A 49 -14.74 1.77 -11.93
N GLU A 50 -16.08 1.73 -11.98
CA GLU A 50 -16.82 1.57 -13.21
C GLU A 50 -16.64 2.76 -14.17
N ILE A 51 -16.62 3.99 -13.62
CA ILE A 51 -16.40 5.20 -14.40
C ILE A 51 -14.96 5.22 -14.91
N ILE A 52 -14.00 4.89 -14.05
CA ILE A 52 -12.57 4.80 -14.40
C ILE A 52 -12.35 3.74 -15.49
N ASN A 53 -12.99 2.58 -15.40
CA ASN A 53 -12.93 1.53 -16.42
C ASN A 53 -13.49 2.01 -17.77
N GLY A 54 -14.57 2.80 -17.74
CA GLY A 54 -15.09 3.45 -18.94
C GLY A 54 -14.06 4.38 -19.60
N LEU A 55 -13.38 5.22 -18.82
CA LEU A 55 -12.31 6.10 -19.32
C LEU A 55 -11.11 5.32 -19.85
N ASN A 56 -10.70 4.27 -19.14
CA ASN A 56 -9.58 3.40 -19.52
C ASN A 56 -9.81 2.75 -20.88
N HIS A 57 -11.02 2.30 -21.15
CA HIS A 57 -11.37 1.69 -22.44
C HIS A 57 -11.08 2.61 -23.63
N TYR A 58 -11.33 3.92 -23.50
CA TYR A 58 -11.08 4.86 -24.61
C TYR A 58 -9.61 5.09 -24.90
N ILE A 59 -8.76 5.02 -23.89
CA ILE A 59 -7.30 5.25 -24.01
C ILE A 59 -6.50 3.97 -24.07
N GLY A 60 -7.17 2.80 -24.06
CA GLY A 60 -6.55 1.49 -24.21
C GLY A 60 -5.91 0.93 -22.93
N MET A 61 -6.17 1.52 -21.77
CA MET A 61 -5.76 0.92 -20.50
C MET A 61 -6.66 -0.26 -20.15
N ALA A 62 -6.10 -1.26 -19.46
CA ALA A 62 -6.86 -2.41 -19.01
C ALA A 62 -7.96 -2.01 -18.01
N THR A 63 -9.05 -2.77 -17.97
CA THR A 63 -10.10 -2.61 -16.97
C THR A 63 -9.66 -3.20 -15.62
N LEU A 64 -10.06 -2.52 -14.54
CA LEU A 64 -9.76 -2.91 -13.18
C LEU A 64 -10.87 -3.80 -12.63
N HIS A 65 -10.54 -5.05 -12.35
CA HIS A 65 -11.42 -6.00 -11.69
C HIS A 65 -10.67 -6.65 -10.54
N THR A 66 -11.27 -6.71 -9.36
CA THR A 66 -10.64 -7.24 -8.13
C THR A 66 -10.09 -8.65 -8.33
N GLU A 67 -10.81 -9.50 -9.06
CA GLU A 67 -10.49 -10.90 -9.34
C GLU A 67 -9.23 -11.09 -10.19
N ASN A 68 -8.80 -10.07 -10.91
CA ASN A 68 -7.59 -10.13 -11.74
C ASN A 68 -6.30 -9.99 -10.93
N PHE A 69 -6.40 -9.66 -9.64
CA PHE A 69 -5.27 -9.36 -8.78
C PHE A 69 -5.22 -10.34 -7.60
N PHE A 70 -4.23 -11.21 -7.60
CA PHE A 70 -3.99 -12.17 -6.52
C PHE A 70 -3.75 -11.49 -5.16
N GLU A 71 -3.22 -10.27 -5.17
CA GLU A 71 -2.90 -9.46 -4.00
C GLU A 71 -4.12 -9.26 -3.12
N PHE A 72 -5.31 -9.00 -3.68
CA PHE A 72 -6.54 -8.83 -2.90
C PHE A 72 -7.04 -10.12 -2.23
N THR A 73 -6.58 -11.27 -2.71
CA THR A 73 -6.81 -12.54 -2.02
C THR A 73 -5.76 -12.76 -0.93
N ALA A 74 -4.50 -12.41 -1.17
CA ALA A 74 -3.38 -12.70 -0.27
C ALA A 74 -3.26 -11.71 0.90
N LEU A 75 -3.47 -10.41 0.65
CA LEU A 75 -3.25 -9.34 1.65
C LEU A 75 -4.04 -9.51 2.94
N PRO A 76 -5.34 -9.93 2.94
CA PRO A 76 -6.06 -10.17 4.19
C PRO A 76 -5.41 -11.22 5.07
N TYR A 77 -4.89 -12.31 4.48
CA TYR A 77 -4.19 -13.36 5.23
C TYR A 77 -2.83 -12.89 5.74
N ILE A 78 -2.12 -12.07 4.96
CA ILE A 78 -0.83 -11.50 5.36
C ILE A 78 -1.04 -10.56 6.56
N PHE A 79 -1.99 -9.63 6.50
CA PHE A 79 -2.27 -8.71 7.60
C PHE A 79 -2.80 -9.43 8.84
N GLY A 80 -3.70 -10.42 8.65
CA GLY A 80 -4.15 -11.28 9.74
C GLY A 80 -3.00 -12.03 10.40
N SER A 81 -2.07 -12.56 9.61
CA SER A 81 -0.87 -13.23 10.12
C SER A 81 0.05 -12.28 10.89
N PHE A 82 0.30 -11.08 10.38
CA PHE A 82 1.07 -10.05 11.11
C PHE A 82 0.39 -9.65 12.42
N ALA A 83 -0.93 -9.50 12.42
CA ALA A 83 -1.69 -9.20 13.65
C ALA A 83 -1.53 -10.31 14.70
N ILE A 84 -1.71 -11.58 14.29
CA ILE A 84 -1.58 -12.75 15.18
C ILE A 84 -0.15 -12.86 15.71
N ILE A 85 0.86 -12.76 14.84
CA ILE A 85 2.27 -12.83 15.25
C ILE A 85 2.61 -11.72 16.23
N SER A 86 2.12 -10.48 16.01
CA SER A 86 2.30 -9.37 16.93
C SER A 86 1.72 -9.68 18.32
N LEU A 87 0.52 -10.28 18.40
CA LEU A 87 -0.07 -10.71 19.68
C LEU A 87 0.74 -11.80 20.35
N LEU A 88 1.20 -12.81 19.61
CA LEU A 88 2.00 -13.90 20.17
C LEU A 88 3.34 -13.39 20.72
N LEU A 89 3.95 -12.39 20.10
CA LEU A 89 5.19 -11.78 20.58
C LEU A 89 5.06 -11.10 21.94
N ILE A 90 3.86 -10.69 22.35
CA ILE A 90 3.59 -10.17 23.69
C ILE A 90 3.95 -11.18 24.78
N PHE A 91 3.73 -12.48 24.50
CA PHE A 91 3.99 -13.58 25.44
C PHE A 91 5.42 -14.12 25.29
N VAL A 92 5.94 -14.19 24.08
CA VAL A 92 7.29 -14.73 23.79
C VAL A 92 8.39 -13.83 24.37
N ALA A 93 8.22 -12.52 24.33
CA ALA A 93 9.10 -11.49 24.90
C ALA A 93 10.61 -11.62 24.57
N LYS A 94 10.96 -12.26 23.43
CA LYS A 94 12.36 -12.43 22.97
C LYS A 94 12.70 -11.35 21.96
N ARG A 95 13.72 -10.52 22.25
CA ARG A 95 14.19 -9.43 21.36
C ARG A 95 14.54 -9.90 19.95
N LYS A 96 15.13 -11.10 19.78
CA LYS A 96 15.43 -11.69 18.46
C LYS A 96 14.18 -11.99 17.66
N ALA A 97 13.10 -12.43 18.31
CA ALA A 97 11.82 -12.69 17.63
C ALA A 97 11.15 -11.39 17.15
N VAL A 98 11.22 -10.33 17.96
CA VAL A 98 10.74 -9.01 17.55
C VAL A 98 11.57 -8.45 16.38
N LEU A 99 12.88 -8.62 16.38
CA LEU A 99 13.74 -8.23 15.26
C LEU A 99 13.38 -9.01 13.99
N ALA A 100 13.21 -10.32 14.08
CA ALA A 100 12.81 -11.14 12.93
C ALA A 100 11.45 -10.72 12.38
N PHE A 101 10.50 -10.40 13.25
CA PHE A 101 9.19 -9.87 12.88
C PHE A 101 9.30 -8.52 12.16
N PHE A 102 10.11 -7.61 12.67
CA PHE A 102 10.37 -6.33 12.01
C PHE A 102 11.00 -6.52 10.62
N ILE A 103 12.01 -7.40 10.50
CA ILE A 103 12.66 -7.70 9.22
C ILE A 103 11.65 -8.29 8.23
N SER A 104 10.79 -9.23 8.66
CA SER A 104 9.75 -9.81 7.80
C SER A 104 8.74 -8.76 7.34
N TYR A 105 8.39 -7.80 8.19
CA TYR A 105 7.54 -6.68 7.85
C TYR A 105 8.19 -5.76 6.80
N ILE A 106 9.46 -5.38 7.00
CA ILE A 106 10.19 -4.55 6.03
C ILE A 106 10.31 -5.27 4.67
N LEU A 107 10.60 -6.58 4.69
CA LEU A 107 10.63 -7.37 3.46
C LEU A 107 9.28 -7.35 2.74
N PHE A 108 8.18 -7.52 3.48
CA PHE A 108 6.83 -7.40 2.92
C PHE A 108 6.61 -6.03 2.28
N VAL A 109 6.94 -4.93 2.98
CA VAL A 109 6.76 -3.56 2.46
C VAL A 109 7.56 -3.35 1.17
N VAL A 110 8.81 -3.84 1.11
CA VAL A 110 9.65 -3.74 -0.09
C VAL A 110 9.05 -4.51 -1.26
N LEU A 111 8.62 -5.76 -1.02
CA LEU A 111 7.99 -6.59 -2.04
C LEU A 111 6.67 -5.98 -2.54
N ALA A 112 5.83 -5.48 -1.64
CA ALA A 112 4.59 -4.79 -1.99
C ALA A 112 4.85 -3.51 -2.81
N ALA A 113 5.89 -2.74 -2.46
CA ALA A 113 6.26 -1.54 -3.23
C ALA A 113 6.77 -1.88 -4.64
N ILE A 114 7.56 -2.95 -4.78
CA ILE A 114 8.04 -3.43 -6.09
C ILE A 114 6.86 -3.90 -6.93
N ASP A 115 5.96 -4.66 -6.35
CA ASP A 115 4.78 -5.19 -7.02
C ASP A 115 3.84 -4.07 -7.46
N PHE A 116 3.55 -3.12 -6.59
CA PHE A 116 2.76 -1.94 -6.90
C PHE A 116 3.39 -1.10 -8.02
N TYR A 117 4.74 -0.94 -8.04
CA TYR A 117 5.44 -0.27 -9.13
C TYR A 117 5.27 -1.03 -10.46
N ARG A 118 5.47 -2.36 -10.46
CA ARG A 118 5.33 -3.19 -11.65
C ARG A 118 3.92 -3.10 -12.22
N TRP A 119 2.92 -3.21 -11.36
CA TRP A 119 1.53 -3.08 -11.75
C TRP A 119 1.24 -1.70 -12.38
N ASN A 120 1.64 -0.61 -11.72
CA ASN A 120 1.46 0.75 -12.25
C ASN A 120 2.15 0.92 -13.62
N TYR A 121 3.36 0.37 -13.75
CA TYR A 121 4.12 0.45 -15.01
C TYR A 121 3.37 -0.30 -16.13
N GLU A 122 3.05 -1.56 -15.90
CA GLU A 122 2.35 -2.40 -16.89
C GLU A 122 1.00 -1.82 -17.27
N TYR A 123 0.23 -1.39 -16.29
CA TYR A 123 -1.07 -0.78 -16.47
C TYR A 123 -1.03 0.48 -17.32
N GLY A 124 -0.03 1.32 -17.15
CA GLY A 124 0.12 2.58 -17.89
C GLY A 124 0.82 2.45 -19.24
N HIS A 125 1.51 1.33 -19.54
CA HIS A 125 2.29 1.16 -20.77
C HIS A 125 1.76 0.07 -21.70
N ASN A 126 1.09 -0.96 -21.16
CA ASN A 126 0.53 -2.05 -21.98
C ASN A 126 -0.86 -1.66 -22.48
N LEU A 127 -0.89 -0.76 -23.47
CA LEU A 127 -2.12 -0.20 -24.00
C LEU A 127 -2.65 -1.01 -25.19
N ASP A 128 -3.98 -1.12 -25.30
CA ASP A 128 -4.62 -1.75 -26.46
C ASP A 128 -4.32 -0.96 -27.73
N PRO A 129 -3.69 -1.59 -28.75
CA PRO A 129 -3.40 -0.93 -30.02
C PRO A 129 -4.65 -0.55 -30.82
N ASN A 130 -5.83 -1.04 -30.44
CA ASN A 130 -7.12 -0.74 -31.08
C ASN A 130 -7.95 0.31 -30.33
N ALA A 131 -7.41 0.92 -29.27
CA ALA A 131 -8.10 1.96 -28.51
C ALA A 131 -8.59 3.12 -29.40
N ALA A 132 -9.70 3.73 -28.99
CA ALA A 132 -10.31 4.85 -29.73
C ALA A 132 -9.42 6.09 -29.73
N ILE A 133 -8.70 6.34 -28.64
CA ILE A 133 -7.79 7.47 -28.50
C ILE A 133 -6.36 6.94 -28.40
N LYS A 134 -5.51 7.29 -29.37
CA LYS A 134 -4.09 6.89 -29.42
C LYS A 134 -3.22 8.13 -29.50
N VAL A 135 -2.33 8.26 -28.53
CA VAL A 135 -1.31 9.31 -28.55
C VAL A 135 0.06 8.64 -28.68
N PRO A 136 0.74 8.77 -29.80
CA PRO A 136 2.03 8.11 -30.02
C PRO A 136 3.04 8.47 -28.94
N GLY A 137 3.70 7.45 -28.35
CA GLY A 137 4.69 7.62 -27.30
C GLY A 137 4.15 7.97 -25.92
N MET A 138 2.81 8.00 -25.74
CA MET A 138 2.19 8.30 -24.44
C MET A 138 2.10 7.06 -23.57
N ALA A 139 2.38 7.24 -22.28
CA ALA A 139 2.12 6.28 -21.21
C ALA A 139 1.26 6.93 -20.15
N TYR A 140 0.22 6.21 -19.71
CA TYR A 140 -0.76 6.70 -18.73
C TYR A 140 -0.47 6.19 -17.31
N GLN A 141 0.79 5.94 -17.01
CA GLN A 141 1.21 5.47 -15.70
C GLN A 141 0.95 6.53 -14.63
N PRO A 142 0.10 6.25 -13.60
CA PRO A 142 -0.05 7.12 -12.44
C PRO A 142 1.26 7.26 -11.65
N PRO A 143 1.44 8.33 -10.87
CA PRO A 143 2.59 8.40 -9.97
C PRO A 143 2.46 7.36 -8.86
N LEU A 144 3.59 6.88 -8.32
CA LEU A 144 3.55 6.05 -7.11
C LEU A 144 3.07 6.88 -5.92
N ILE A 145 3.63 8.07 -5.74
CA ILE A 145 3.26 9.02 -4.69
C ILE A 145 3.29 10.43 -5.29
N GLY A 146 2.30 11.23 -4.94
CA GLY A 146 2.20 12.62 -5.35
C GLY A 146 1.38 12.81 -6.63
N TYR A 147 1.58 13.93 -7.30
CA TYR A 147 0.81 14.36 -8.46
C TYR A 147 1.57 14.16 -9.77
N LYS A 148 0.83 13.75 -10.81
CA LYS A 148 1.33 13.68 -12.19
C LYS A 148 0.23 14.08 -13.16
N GLN A 149 0.55 15.00 -14.08
CA GLN A 149 -0.32 15.32 -15.19
C GLN A 149 -0.22 14.26 -16.29
N LEU A 150 -1.36 13.73 -16.72
CA LEU A 150 -1.51 12.72 -17.77
C LEU A 150 -2.40 13.30 -18.87
N LEU A 151 -1.83 13.94 -19.89
CA LEU A 151 -2.55 14.72 -20.92
C LEU A 151 -3.40 15.82 -20.26
N ASN A 152 -4.72 15.73 -20.42
CA ASN A 152 -5.70 16.69 -19.91
C ASN A 152 -6.36 16.26 -18.59
N PHE A 153 -5.88 15.20 -17.94
CA PHE A 153 -6.29 14.81 -16.61
C PHE A 153 -5.10 14.68 -15.67
N GLY A 154 -5.33 14.96 -14.39
CA GLY A 154 -4.35 14.83 -13.32
C GLY A 154 -4.55 13.51 -12.56
N ALA A 155 -3.49 12.93 -12.04
CA ALA A 155 -3.53 11.79 -11.12
C ALA A 155 -2.75 12.13 -9.85
N TYR A 156 -3.42 12.02 -8.69
CA TYR A 156 -2.82 12.21 -7.37
C TYR A 156 -2.89 10.92 -6.57
N SER A 157 -1.75 10.38 -6.22
CA SER A 157 -1.60 9.05 -5.60
C SER A 157 -0.98 9.18 -4.20
N ILE A 158 -1.70 8.72 -3.17
CA ILE A 158 -1.28 8.82 -1.77
C ILE A 158 -1.74 7.60 -0.95
N PRO A 159 -1.08 7.31 0.19
CA PRO A 159 -1.63 6.40 1.19
C PRO A 159 -2.96 6.92 1.73
N ASP A 160 -3.96 6.05 1.85
CA ASP A 160 -5.19 6.29 2.59
C ASP A 160 -5.04 5.78 4.05
N ILE A 161 -6.08 5.79 4.85
CA ILE A 161 -6.09 5.48 6.29
C ILE A 161 -5.33 4.19 6.60
N GLY A 162 -5.59 3.11 5.87
CA GLY A 162 -4.90 1.82 6.06
C GLY A 162 -3.41 1.89 5.73
N GLY A 163 -3.01 2.67 4.71
CA GLY A 163 -1.60 2.92 4.40
C GLY A 163 -0.87 3.64 5.53
N TRP A 164 -1.52 4.61 6.16
CA TRP A 164 -0.98 5.28 7.33
C TRP A 164 -0.90 4.36 8.55
N PHE A 165 -1.87 3.42 8.73
CA PHE A 165 -1.78 2.40 9.77
C PHE A 165 -0.56 1.49 9.56
N LEU A 166 -0.32 1.04 8.32
CA LEU A 166 0.86 0.25 7.98
C LEU A 166 2.15 1.03 8.22
N THR A 167 2.20 2.30 7.82
CA THR A 167 3.35 3.17 8.10
C THR A 167 3.62 3.28 9.61
N ALA A 168 2.56 3.49 10.41
CA ALA A 168 2.65 3.53 11.87
C ALA A 168 3.15 2.19 12.45
N CYS A 169 2.71 1.04 11.91
CA CYS A 169 3.23 -0.26 12.32
C CYS A 169 4.74 -0.36 12.13
N GLY A 170 5.25 0.08 10.97
CA GLY A 170 6.69 0.08 10.68
C GLY A 170 7.49 0.95 11.66
N LEU A 171 7.02 2.16 11.93
CA LEU A 171 7.65 3.08 12.87
C LEU A 171 7.64 2.55 14.30
N LEU A 172 6.53 1.97 14.74
CA LEU A 172 6.38 1.39 16.08
C LEU A 172 7.28 0.16 16.25
N LEU A 173 7.34 -0.73 15.27
CA LEU A 173 8.24 -1.88 15.30
C LEU A 173 9.70 -1.47 15.27
N PHE A 174 10.08 -0.49 14.44
CA PHE A 174 11.39 0.11 14.44
C PHE A 174 11.77 0.65 15.82
N PHE A 175 10.87 1.39 16.47
CA PHE A 175 11.08 1.93 17.81
C PHE A 175 11.33 0.83 18.84
N ILE A 176 10.58 -0.29 18.82
CA ILE A 176 10.81 -1.41 19.73
C ILE A 176 12.21 -1.99 19.50
N VAL A 177 12.56 -2.29 18.24
CA VAL A 177 13.87 -2.86 17.91
C VAL A 177 14.99 -1.95 18.35
N PHE A 178 14.87 -0.66 18.05
CA PHE A 178 15.84 0.35 18.42
C PHE A 178 16.07 0.41 19.94
N LYS A 179 14.98 0.36 20.73
CA LYS A 179 15.01 0.33 22.17
C LYS A 179 15.60 -0.97 22.73
N GLU A 180 15.17 -2.14 22.23
CA GLU A 180 15.59 -3.45 22.73
C GLU A 180 17.08 -3.74 22.47
N TYR A 181 17.65 -3.15 21.40
CA TYR A 181 19.07 -3.28 21.07
C TYR A 181 19.94 -2.15 21.61
N ASN A 182 19.37 -1.23 22.42
CA ASN A 182 20.11 -0.12 23.08
C ASN A 182 20.95 0.71 22.10
N LEU A 183 20.46 0.97 20.90
CA LEU A 183 21.20 1.70 19.87
C LEU A 183 21.52 3.15 20.26
N PHE A 184 20.90 3.68 21.32
CA PHE A 184 21.18 4.99 21.90
C PHE A 184 22.33 4.99 22.94
N THR A 185 22.64 3.84 23.53
CA THR A 185 23.67 3.81 24.57
C THR A 185 25.03 3.60 23.91
N LYS A 186 25.73 4.68 23.56
CA LYS A 186 27.18 4.63 23.35
C LYS A 186 27.78 4.03 24.63
N LYS A 187 28.35 2.80 24.55
CA LYS A 187 29.24 2.31 25.58
C LYS A 187 30.27 3.42 25.84
N LYS A 188 30.25 4.03 27.03
CA LYS A 188 31.41 4.75 27.52
C LYS A 188 32.56 3.74 27.56
N ILE A 189 33.48 3.85 26.61
CA ILE A 189 34.76 3.17 26.66
C ILE A 189 35.51 3.92 27.77
N SER A 190 35.61 3.28 28.92
CA SER A 190 36.52 3.67 30.01
C SER A 190 37.90 3.15 29.70
#